data_d4f1f3f826c208ba68abafdd53693164
#
_entry.id   d4f1f3f826c208ba68abafdd53693164
#
_cell.length_a   1.000
_cell.length_b   1.000
_cell.length_c   1.000
_cell.angle_alpha   90.00
_cell.angle_beta   90.00
_cell.angle_gamma   90.00
#
_symmetry.space_group_name_H-M   'P 1'
#
loop_
_entity.id
_entity.type
_entity.pdbx_description
1 polymer ?
#
loop_
_entity_poly.entity_id
_entity_poly.type
_entity_poly.pdbx_seq_one_letter_code
_entity_poly.pdbx_strand_id
1 'polypeptide(L)'
;MILNSKYSERLHSVIPGGAHTYSRGDDQYPVNAPAILKRGEGCYVWDEDDKKLLDYGMALRAVTIGYANKRINEAAIRQINNGNNLTRPSFVELEAAELMVSLFDGLDMVKFAKNGSTVTTAAVKLARAYTGKKYIARCYDHPFFSYDDWFIGNTVMDKGIPEEIKKLTLSFKYNDIQSLVKLFDEYNNDIAAVILEPAANEEPKDNFLHKVKDLCHQRGAIFILDEMITGFRYDLRGAQHYYNIIPDLATFGKGMA
;
A
#
# COMPACT_ATOMS: atom_id res chain seq x y z
N MET A 1 -34.79 2.72 1.28
CA MET A 1 -34.75 3.76 2.33
C MET A 1 -33.32 3.74 2.84
N ILE A 2 -32.52 4.74 2.53
CA ILE A 2 -31.14 4.86 3.01
C ILE A 2 -31.22 5.06 4.51
N LEU A 3 -30.76 4.11 5.29
CA LEU A 3 -30.91 4.06 6.76
C LEU A 3 -30.15 5.16 7.50
N ASN A 4 -29.42 6.06 6.84
CA ASN A 4 -28.68 7.15 7.48
C ASN A 4 -28.50 8.38 6.60
N SER A 5 -29.58 8.79 5.95
CA SER A 5 -29.57 9.95 5.06
C SER A 5 -28.98 11.22 5.70
N LYS A 6 -29.30 11.48 6.98
CA LYS A 6 -28.85 12.68 7.69
C LYS A 6 -27.34 12.81 7.83
N TYR A 7 -26.63 11.74 8.15
CA TYR A 7 -25.17 11.79 8.28
C TYR A 7 -24.47 11.70 6.92
N SER A 8 -25.00 10.91 5.99
CA SER A 8 -24.51 10.87 4.61
C SER A 8 -24.63 12.26 3.97
N GLU A 9 -25.77 12.91 4.03
CA GLU A 9 -25.98 14.29 3.53
C GLU A 9 -24.99 15.28 4.15
N ARG A 10 -24.75 15.22 5.46
CA ARG A 10 -23.78 16.08 6.15
C ARG A 10 -22.36 15.80 5.72
N LEU A 11 -21.97 14.54 5.55
CA LEU A 11 -20.65 14.16 5.04
C LEU A 11 -20.43 14.69 3.63
N HIS A 12 -21.37 14.48 2.72
CA HIS A 12 -21.29 14.97 1.35
C HIS A 12 -21.30 16.49 1.23
N SER A 13 -21.89 17.20 2.20
CA SER A 13 -21.90 18.67 2.20
C SER A 13 -20.55 19.31 2.54
N VAL A 14 -19.64 18.57 3.18
CA VAL A 14 -18.36 19.10 3.67
C VAL A 14 -17.13 18.29 3.23
N ILE A 15 -17.35 17.08 2.76
CA ILE A 15 -16.29 16.20 2.28
C ILE A 15 -16.65 15.72 0.86
N PRO A 16 -15.87 16.05 -0.17
CA PRO A 16 -16.11 15.53 -1.52
C PRO A 16 -16.20 14.00 -1.53
N GLY A 17 -17.29 13.44 -2.06
CA GLY A 17 -17.57 12.01 -2.07
C GLY A 17 -17.95 11.42 -0.69
N GLY A 18 -18.21 12.25 0.32
CA GLY A 18 -18.64 11.83 1.66
C GLY A 18 -17.57 11.17 2.53
N ALA A 19 -16.38 10.93 1.98
CA ALA A 19 -15.27 10.30 2.71
C ALA A 19 -13.93 10.79 2.16
N HIS A 20 -12.90 10.80 3.01
CA HIS A 20 -11.55 11.26 2.60
C HIS A 20 -10.79 10.24 1.73
N THR A 21 -11.30 9.03 1.58
CA THR A 21 -10.74 7.97 0.72
C THR A 21 -11.87 7.34 -0.09
N TYR A 22 -11.69 7.20 -1.41
CA TYR A 22 -12.69 6.60 -2.30
C TYR A 22 -13.25 5.28 -1.76
N SER A 23 -12.39 4.37 -1.31
CA SER A 23 -12.79 3.06 -0.77
C SER A 23 -13.59 3.11 0.54
N ARG A 24 -13.81 4.29 1.12
CA ARG A 24 -14.68 4.52 2.29
C ARG A 24 -15.97 5.25 1.95
N GLY A 25 -16.14 5.64 0.68
CA GLY A 25 -17.37 6.26 0.20
C GLY A 25 -18.58 5.33 0.35
N ASP A 26 -19.74 5.91 0.57
CA ASP A 26 -20.99 5.17 0.75
C ASP A 26 -21.46 4.44 -0.52
N ASP A 27 -20.96 4.82 -1.67
CA ASP A 27 -21.11 4.14 -2.96
C ASP A 27 -20.34 2.79 -3.05
N GLN A 28 -19.41 2.55 -2.11
CA GLN A 28 -18.62 1.31 -2.02
C GLN A 28 -19.24 0.27 -1.10
N TYR A 29 -20.34 0.59 -0.43
CA TYR A 29 -20.98 -0.27 0.56
C TYR A 29 -22.46 -0.52 0.23
N PRO A 30 -23.07 -1.58 0.77
CA PRO A 30 -24.51 -1.80 0.65
C PRO A 30 -25.30 -0.61 1.21
N VAL A 31 -26.46 -0.32 0.61
CA VAL A 31 -27.32 0.80 0.98
C VAL A 31 -27.79 0.82 2.45
N ASN A 32 -27.68 -0.31 3.15
CA ASN A 32 -28.00 -0.44 4.57
C ASN A 32 -26.75 -0.40 5.47
N ALA A 33 -25.58 -0.11 4.92
CA ALA A 33 -24.40 0.11 5.73
C ALA A 33 -24.50 1.44 6.48
N PRO A 34 -23.94 1.53 7.71
CA PRO A 34 -23.94 2.78 8.45
C PRO A 34 -23.10 3.85 7.73
N ALA A 35 -23.57 5.09 7.73
CA ALA A 35 -22.82 6.22 7.15
C ALA A 35 -21.61 6.62 8.01
N ILE A 36 -21.70 6.39 9.33
CA ILE A 36 -20.65 6.74 10.31
C ILE A 36 -20.44 5.58 11.27
N LEU A 37 -19.16 5.36 11.62
CA LEU A 37 -18.77 4.47 12.71
C LEU A 37 -18.25 5.31 13.88
N LYS A 38 -18.78 5.06 15.06
CA LYS A 38 -18.51 5.81 16.30
C LYS A 38 -17.28 5.34 17.04
N ARG A 39 -17.05 4.02 17.07
CA ARG A 39 -15.92 3.40 17.75
C ARG A 39 -15.66 1.99 17.24
N GLY A 40 -14.48 1.45 17.57
CA GLY A 40 -14.11 0.07 17.30
C GLY A 40 -13.41 -0.57 18.50
N GLU A 41 -13.59 -1.88 18.69
CA GLU A 41 -12.93 -2.68 19.72
C GLU A 41 -12.80 -4.14 19.27
N GLY A 42 -11.59 -4.67 19.27
CA GLY A 42 -11.33 -5.99 18.72
C GLY A 42 -11.75 -6.08 17.24
N CYS A 43 -12.58 -7.02 16.88
CA CYS A 43 -13.12 -7.18 15.52
C CYS A 43 -14.47 -6.49 15.31
N TYR A 44 -14.93 -5.70 16.27
CA TYR A 44 -16.25 -5.06 16.20
C TYR A 44 -16.14 -3.56 16.05
N VAL A 45 -17.18 -2.99 15.40
CA VAL A 45 -17.39 -1.54 15.30
C VAL A 45 -18.83 -1.23 15.73
N TRP A 46 -19.07 0.01 16.10
CA TRP A 46 -20.39 0.51 16.47
C TRP A 46 -20.75 1.71 15.60
N ASP A 47 -21.96 1.67 15.08
CA ASP A 47 -22.53 2.81 14.36
C ASP A 47 -22.98 3.93 15.32
N GLU A 48 -23.58 4.97 14.78
CA GLU A 48 -24.08 6.11 15.52
C GLU A 48 -25.19 5.79 16.52
N ASP A 49 -25.95 4.74 16.27
CA ASP A 49 -27.06 4.26 17.11
C ASP A 49 -26.61 3.18 18.13
N ASP A 50 -25.30 3.01 18.30
CA ASP A 50 -24.67 2.01 19.16
C ASP A 50 -24.95 0.54 18.75
N LYS A 51 -25.37 0.31 17.50
CA LYS A 51 -25.51 -1.03 16.96
C LYS A 51 -24.13 -1.62 16.72
N LYS A 52 -23.89 -2.79 17.30
CA LYS A 52 -22.66 -3.53 17.17
C LYS A 52 -22.62 -4.32 15.85
N LEU A 53 -21.55 -4.15 15.10
CA LEU A 53 -21.30 -4.80 13.81
C LEU A 53 -19.97 -5.53 13.83
N LEU A 54 -19.86 -6.66 13.13
CA LEU A 54 -18.60 -7.33 12.89
C LEU A 54 -17.93 -6.66 11.67
N ASP A 55 -16.70 -6.17 11.85
CA ASP A 55 -15.98 -5.50 10.78
C ASP A 55 -15.04 -6.45 10.02
N TYR A 56 -15.52 -6.97 8.90
CA TYR A 56 -14.67 -7.73 7.96
C TYR A 56 -13.73 -6.84 7.12
N GLY A 57 -14.00 -5.53 7.05
CA GLY A 57 -13.20 -4.58 6.29
C GLY A 57 -11.87 -4.24 6.95
N MET A 58 -11.78 -4.41 8.28
CA MET A 58 -10.56 -4.17 9.07
C MET A 58 -9.89 -2.84 8.73
N ALA A 59 -10.66 -1.75 8.68
CA ALA A 59 -10.21 -0.43 8.23
C ALA A 59 -9.42 -0.49 6.89
N LEU A 60 -10.01 -1.11 5.87
CA LEU A 60 -9.35 -1.38 4.58
C LEU A 60 -8.08 -2.23 4.73
N ARG A 61 -8.15 -3.26 5.57
CA ARG A 61 -7.05 -4.20 5.86
C ARG A 61 -5.87 -3.59 6.64
N ALA A 62 -6.07 -2.44 7.29
CA ALA A 62 -5.03 -1.84 8.13
C ALA A 62 -5.04 -2.40 9.56
N VAL A 63 -6.19 -2.69 10.13
CA VAL A 63 -6.33 -3.19 11.50
C VAL A 63 -6.18 -4.71 11.52
N THR A 64 -4.98 -5.21 11.83
CA THR A 64 -4.66 -6.65 11.80
C THR A 64 -4.94 -7.35 13.13
N ILE A 65 -4.67 -6.68 14.24
CA ILE A 65 -4.76 -7.24 15.62
C ILE A 65 -6.00 -6.76 16.38
N GLY A 66 -6.92 -6.10 15.69
CA GLY A 66 -8.14 -5.55 16.27
C GLY A 66 -8.03 -4.09 16.67
N TYR A 67 -9.20 -3.45 16.74
CA TYR A 67 -9.33 -2.06 17.17
C TYR A 67 -9.02 -1.89 18.66
N ALA A 68 -8.54 -0.71 19.02
CA ALA A 68 -8.33 -0.28 20.39
C ALA A 68 -7.46 -1.21 21.24
N ASN A 69 -6.43 -1.84 20.63
CA ASN A 69 -5.51 -2.71 21.36
C ASN A 69 -4.83 -1.92 22.47
N LYS A 70 -5.04 -2.33 23.72
CA LYS A 70 -4.60 -1.61 24.92
C LYS A 70 -3.08 -1.38 24.94
N ARG A 71 -2.29 -2.40 24.63
CA ARG A 71 -0.81 -2.30 24.65
C ARG A 71 -0.28 -1.28 23.65
N ILE A 72 -0.86 -1.27 22.44
CA ILE A 72 -0.48 -0.31 21.39
C ILE A 72 -0.92 1.09 21.77
N ASN A 73 -2.17 1.26 22.22
CA ASN A 73 -2.67 2.56 22.66
C ASN A 73 -1.81 3.15 23.78
N GLU A 74 -1.46 2.36 24.79
CA GLU A 74 -0.60 2.79 25.89
C GLU A 74 0.80 3.21 25.41
N ALA A 75 1.39 2.49 24.46
CA ALA A 75 2.68 2.86 23.87
C ALA A 75 2.59 4.19 23.10
N ALA A 76 1.54 4.37 22.29
CA ALA A 76 1.30 5.61 21.56
C ALA A 76 1.06 6.79 22.50
N ILE A 77 0.25 6.62 23.56
CA ILE A 77 -0.03 7.66 24.57
C ILE A 77 1.26 8.07 25.29
N ARG A 78 2.11 7.12 25.68
CA ARG A 78 3.42 7.45 26.29
C ARG A 78 4.26 8.31 25.37
N GLN A 79 4.35 7.98 24.07
CA GLN A 79 5.14 8.75 23.13
C GLN A 79 4.52 10.12 22.86
N ILE A 80 3.19 10.23 22.79
CA ILE A 80 2.49 11.54 22.66
C ILE A 80 2.85 12.45 23.85
N ASN A 81 2.83 11.92 25.07
CA ASN A 81 3.17 12.68 26.28
C ASN A 81 4.67 13.09 26.34
N ASN A 82 5.55 12.34 25.70
CA ASN A 82 6.98 12.69 25.56
C ASN A 82 7.26 13.65 24.39
N GLY A 83 6.25 13.98 23.61
CA GLY A 83 6.35 14.71 22.35
C GLY A 83 6.53 13.78 21.15
N ASN A 84 5.77 14.03 20.14
CA ASN A 84 5.90 13.36 18.84
C ASN A 84 6.37 14.37 17.78
N ASN A 85 6.76 13.88 16.61
CA ASN A 85 7.20 14.72 15.48
C ASN A 85 8.34 15.69 15.87
N LEU A 86 9.33 15.17 16.58
CA LEU A 86 10.50 15.94 17.02
C LEU A 86 11.35 16.40 15.82
N THR A 87 12.13 17.48 15.99
CA THR A 87 13.00 18.01 14.93
C THR A 87 14.13 17.06 14.53
N ARG A 88 14.55 16.20 15.46
CA ARG A 88 15.56 15.15 15.23
C ARG A 88 14.91 13.77 15.38
N PRO A 89 15.53 12.72 14.80
CA PRO A 89 15.08 11.34 15.00
C PRO A 89 14.91 11.00 16.48
N SER A 90 13.85 10.29 16.79
CA SER A 90 13.54 9.80 18.13
C SER A 90 14.09 8.39 18.34
N PHE A 91 14.20 7.95 19.61
CA PHE A 91 14.54 6.56 19.92
C PHE A 91 13.54 5.57 19.32
N VAL A 92 12.25 5.91 19.28
CA VAL A 92 11.21 5.05 18.70
C VAL A 92 11.44 4.83 17.20
N GLU A 93 11.89 5.85 16.46
CA GLU A 93 12.26 5.68 15.04
C GLU A 93 13.45 4.75 14.86
N LEU A 94 14.49 4.91 15.70
CA LEU A 94 15.68 4.05 15.66
C LEU A 94 15.32 2.61 15.97
N GLU A 95 14.64 2.35 17.08
CA GLU A 95 14.23 1.02 17.51
C GLU A 95 13.32 0.33 16.48
N ALA A 96 12.38 1.08 15.90
CA ALA A 96 11.52 0.57 14.82
C ALA A 96 12.30 0.22 13.56
N ALA A 97 13.29 1.03 13.17
CA ALA A 97 14.15 0.75 12.02
C ALA A 97 15.03 -0.48 12.25
N GLU A 98 15.67 -0.58 13.42
CA GLU A 98 16.48 -1.75 13.81
C GLU A 98 15.65 -3.03 13.81
N LEU A 99 14.42 -2.98 14.36
CA LEU A 99 13.50 -4.12 14.36
C LEU A 99 13.15 -4.52 12.91
N MET A 100 12.80 -3.57 12.04
CA MET A 100 12.50 -3.86 10.64
C MET A 100 13.68 -4.52 9.94
N VAL A 101 14.87 -3.97 10.05
CA VAL A 101 16.09 -4.54 9.45
C VAL A 101 16.37 -5.95 10.00
N SER A 102 16.12 -6.20 11.28
CA SER A 102 16.34 -7.53 11.89
C SER A 102 15.33 -8.59 11.43
N LEU A 103 14.15 -8.17 10.99
CA LEU A 103 13.08 -9.08 10.56
C LEU A 103 13.18 -9.49 9.09
N PHE A 104 13.66 -8.59 8.22
CA PHE A 104 13.58 -8.80 6.77
C PHE A 104 14.97 -9.03 6.16
N ASP A 105 15.17 -10.22 5.64
CA ASP A 105 16.39 -10.56 4.94
C ASP A 105 16.61 -9.67 3.71
N GLY A 106 17.83 -9.17 3.53
CA GLY A 106 18.21 -8.33 2.39
C GLY A 106 17.75 -6.87 2.47
N LEU A 107 17.19 -6.43 3.60
CA LEU A 107 16.89 -5.03 3.86
C LEU A 107 17.92 -4.43 4.83
N ASP A 108 18.79 -3.56 4.32
CA ASP A 108 19.87 -2.95 5.09
C ASP A 108 19.47 -1.65 5.79
N MET A 109 18.46 -0.96 5.25
CA MET A 109 18.02 0.36 5.71
C MET A 109 16.51 0.53 5.59
N VAL A 110 15.94 1.36 6.46
CA VAL A 110 14.51 1.72 6.46
C VAL A 110 14.33 3.23 6.35
N LYS A 111 13.33 3.64 5.58
CA LYS A 111 12.86 5.04 5.51
C LYS A 111 11.37 5.09 5.79
N PHE A 112 10.99 5.84 6.82
CA PHE A 112 9.59 6.05 7.18
C PHE A 112 8.95 7.21 6.41
N ALA A 113 7.65 7.08 6.12
CA ALA A 113 6.84 8.13 5.51
C ALA A 113 5.42 8.16 6.11
N LYS A 114 4.64 9.18 5.75
CA LYS A 114 3.32 9.44 6.34
C LYS A 114 2.24 8.42 5.96
N ASN A 115 2.34 7.82 4.78
CA ASN A 115 1.35 6.87 4.26
C ASN A 115 1.94 6.02 3.13
N GLY A 116 1.21 4.98 2.72
CA GLY A 116 1.63 4.03 1.70
C GLY A 116 1.90 4.67 0.34
N SER A 117 1.07 5.62 -0.11
CA SER A 117 1.29 6.31 -1.39
C SER A 117 2.61 7.06 -1.43
N THR A 118 2.97 7.73 -0.33
CA THR A 118 4.26 8.41 -0.21
C THR A 118 5.43 7.42 -0.24
N VAL A 119 5.29 6.27 0.40
CA VAL A 119 6.33 5.22 0.43
C VAL A 119 6.54 4.63 -0.96
N THR A 120 5.48 4.22 -1.65
CA THR A 120 5.59 3.66 -3.01
C THR A 120 6.15 4.68 -4.01
N THR A 121 5.73 5.94 -3.91
CA THR A 121 6.28 7.02 -4.73
C THR A 121 7.76 7.29 -4.43
N ALA A 122 8.17 7.22 -3.17
CA ALA A 122 9.58 7.33 -2.80
C ALA A 122 10.41 6.17 -3.39
N ALA A 123 9.91 4.94 -3.34
CA ALA A 123 10.56 3.78 -3.95
C ALA A 123 10.73 3.95 -5.47
N VAL A 124 9.68 4.39 -6.16
CA VAL A 124 9.73 4.68 -7.60
C VAL A 124 10.74 5.79 -7.93
N LYS A 125 10.77 6.88 -7.16
CA LYS A 125 11.75 7.96 -7.35
C LYS A 125 13.18 7.48 -7.11
N LEU A 126 13.39 6.68 -6.08
CA LEU A 126 14.70 6.11 -5.76
C LEU A 126 15.19 5.20 -6.89
N ALA A 127 14.32 4.34 -7.41
CA ALA A 127 14.64 3.45 -8.53
C ALA A 127 15.03 4.24 -9.80
N ARG A 128 14.27 5.31 -10.12
CA ARG A 128 14.62 6.21 -11.24
C ARG A 128 15.97 6.90 -11.01
N ALA A 129 16.23 7.40 -9.81
CA ALA A 129 17.49 8.07 -9.49
C ALA A 129 18.69 7.13 -9.57
N TYR A 130 18.53 5.91 -9.10
CA TYR A 130 19.58 4.89 -9.09
C TYR A 130 19.90 4.37 -10.50
N THR A 131 18.88 4.08 -11.30
CA THR A 131 19.05 3.50 -12.64
C THR A 131 19.30 4.51 -13.75
N GLY A 132 18.96 5.79 -13.54
CA GLY A 132 18.92 6.81 -14.58
C GLY A 132 17.83 6.62 -15.62
N LYS A 133 16.95 5.62 -15.44
CA LYS A 133 15.86 5.25 -16.35
C LYS A 133 14.55 5.92 -15.96
N LYS A 134 13.55 5.95 -16.87
CA LYS A 134 12.37 6.77 -16.67
C LYS A 134 11.06 6.02 -16.48
N TYR A 135 10.86 4.86 -17.14
CA TYR A 135 9.59 4.15 -17.08
C TYR A 135 9.46 3.30 -15.82
N ILE A 136 8.21 3.11 -15.37
CA ILE A 136 7.85 2.19 -14.30
C ILE A 136 6.89 1.16 -14.88
N ALA A 137 7.16 -0.12 -14.68
CA ALA A 137 6.21 -1.18 -14.99
C ALA A 137 5.48 -1.59 -13.70
N ARG A 138 4.14 -1.46 -13.72
CA ARG A 138 3.31 -1.89 -12.60
C ARG A 138 2.43 -3.07 -13.00
N CYS A 139 2.10 -3.95 -12.06
CA CYS A 139 1.13 -5.01 -12.30
C CYS A 139 -0.28 -4.42 -12.47
N TYR A 140 -0.92 -4.67 -13.63
CA TYR A 140 -2.25 -4.17 -13.95
C TYR A 140 -3.34 -4.72 -13.01
N ASP A 141 -3.22 -5.99 -12.65
CA ASP A 141 -4.22 -6.73 -11.88
C ASP A 141 -4.24 -6.34 -10.39
N HIS A 142 -3.25 -5.54 -9.94
CA HIS A 142 -3.17 -5.05 -8.57
C HIS A 142 -3.88 -3.70 -8.42
N PRO A 143 -4.74 -3.54 -7.40
CA PRO A 143 -5.76 -2.50 -7.41
C PRO A 143 -5.25 -1.10 -7.10
N PHE A 144 -4.20 -0.96 -6.27
CA PHE A 144 -3.77 0.36 -5.80
C PHE A 144 -2.35 0.36 -5.23
N PHE A 145 -1.49 1.24 -5.75
CA PHE A 145 -0.15 1.49 -5.21
C PHE A 145 0.00 2.90 -4.63
N SER A 146 -0.57 3.91 -5.30
CA SER A 146 -0.41 5.31 -4.89
C SER A 146 -1.57 6.17 -5.41
N TYR A 147 -1.82 7.31 -4.76
CA TYR A 147 -2.67 8.37 -5.32
C TYR A 147 -1.87 9.36 -6.19
N ASP A 148 -0.54 9.23 -6.23
CA ASP A 148 0.31 10.13 -7.01
C ASP A 148 0.20 9.84 -8.52
N ASP A 149 0.55 10.85 -9.29
CA ASP A 149 0.38 10.91 -10.76
C ASP A 149 0.93 9.67 -11.49
N TRP A 150 2.07 9.15 -11.03
CA TRP A 150 2.72 7.99 -11.66
C TRP A 150 1.83 6.74 -11.65
N PHE A 151 0.97 6.59 -10.66
CA PHE A 151 0.07 5.45 -10.57
C PHE A 151 -1.34 5.80 -11.07
N ILE A 152 -1.95 6.88 -10.53
CA ILE A 152 -3.31 7.29 -10.89
C ILE A 152 -3.44 7.59 -12.39
N GLY A 153 -2.42 8.19 -13.02
CA GLY A 153 -2.39 8.43 -14.46
C GLY A 153 -2.47 7.17 -15.33
N ASN A 154 -2.20 6.00 -14.76
CA ASN A 154 -2.33 4.70 -15.42
C ASN A 154 -3.59 3.92 -14.94
N THR A 155 -4.66 4.63 -14.57
CA THR A 155 -5.94 4.08 -14.11
C THR A 155 -7.10 4.79 -14.81
N VAL A 156 -8.33 4.33 -14.56
CA VAL A 156 -9.56 4.99 -15.06
C VAL A 156 -9.83 6.35 -14.39
N MET A 157 -9.13 6.69 -13.33
CA MET A 157 -9.29 7.93 -12.56
C MET A 157 -8.20 8.96 -12.88
N ASP A 158 -7.82 9.06 -14.14
CA ASP A 158 -6.66 9.81 -14.62
C ASP A 158 -6.92 11.30 -14.90
N LYS A 159 -8.09 11.83 -14.57
CA LYS A 159 -8.42 13.24 -14.81
C LYS A 159 -7.50 14.17 -14.02
N GLY A 160 -6.95 15.17 -14.70
CA GLY A 160 -6.02 16.13 -14.13
C GLY A 160 -4.54 15.71 -14.21
N ILE A 161 -4.24 14.50 -14.71
CA ILE A 161 -2.87 14.04 -14.91
C ILE A 161 -2.41 14.36 -16.34
N PRO A 162 -1.28 15.05 -16.55
CA PRO A 162 -0.73 15.32 -17.87
C PRO A 162 -0.39 14.05 -18.65
N GLU A 163 -0.63 14.06 -19.96
CA GLU A 163 -0.39 12.91 -20.82
C GLU A 163 1.07 12.44 -20.83
N GLU A 164 2.01 13.38 -20.64
CA GLU A 164 3.43 13.10 -20.55
C GLU A 164 3.76 12.22 -19.34
N ILE A 165 3.05 12.41 -18.22
CA ILE A 165 3.24 11.62 -16.98
C ILE A 165 2.56 10.26 -17.12
N LYS A 166 1.34 10.20 -17.69
CA LYS A 166 0.61 8.94 -17.90
C LYS A 166 1.45 7.93 -18.68
N LYS A 167 2.17 8.40 -19.70
CA LYS A 167 3.02 7.56 -20.57
C LYS A 167 4.24 6.97 -19.88
N LEU A 168 4.60 7.46 -18.69
CA LEU A 168 5.78 6.99 -17.95
C LEU A 168 5.50 5.74 -17.11
N THR A 169 4.25 5.30 -17.02
CA THR A 169 3.88 4.08 -16.30
C THR A 169 3.25 3.07 -17.26
N LEU A 170 3.85 1.90 -17.29
CA LEU A 170 3.51 0.78 -18.15
C LEU A 170 2.80 -0.30 -17.33
N SER A 171 1.98 -1.10 -17.99
CA SER A 171 1.22 -2.15 -17.31
C SER A 171 1.57 -3.53 -17.87
N PHE A 172 1.82 -4.49 -16.97
CA PHE A 172 1.96 -5.91 -17.31
C PHE A 172 0.93 -6.75 -16.52
N LYS A 173 0.72 -8.00 -16.93
CA LYS A 173 -0.23 -8.90 -16.30
C LYS A 173 0.42 -9.78 -15.25
N TYR A 174 -0.27 -10.02 -14.15
CA TYR A 174 0.16 -10.97 -13.13
C TYR A 174 0.20 -12.41 -13.68
N ASN A 175 1.16 -13.20 -13.27
CA ASN A 175 1.41 -14.56 -13.76
C ASN A 175 1.67 -14.67 -15.28
N ASP A 176 1.93 -13.56 -15.97
CA ASP A 176 2.32 -13.53 -17.39
C ASP A 176 3.66 -12.80 -17.57
N ILE A 177 4.76 -13.57 -17.42
CA ILE A 177 6.11 -13.02 -17.58
C ILE A 177 6.36 -12.49 -19.00
N GLN A 178 5.68 -13.05 -20.03
CA GLN A 178 5.87 -12.62 -21.42
C GLN A 178 5.32 -11.20 -21.64
N SER A 179 4.29 -10.81 -20.92
CA SER A 179 3.79 -9.42 -20.96
C SER A 179 4.84 -8.42 -20.47
N LEU A 180 5.63 -8.78 -19.46
CA LEU A 180 6.72 -7.95 -18.93
C LEU A 180 7.96 -7.96 -19.86
N VAL A 181 8.32 -9.12 -20.43
CA VAL A 181 9.41 -9.21 -21.43
C VAL A 181 9.16 -8.28 -22.60
N LYS A 182 7.93 -8.29 -23.15
CA LYS A 182 7.52 -7.38 -24.25
C LYS A 182 7.73 -5.91 -23.91
N LEU A 183 7.39 -5.50 -22.68
CA LEU A 183 7.63 -4.11 -22.26
C LEU A 183 9.10 -3.75 -22.24
N PHE A 184 9.96 -4.61 -21.71
CA PHE A 184 11.41 -4.36 -21.72
C PHE A 184 11.98 -4.23 -23.14
N ASP A 185 11.50 -5.05 -24.08
CA ASP A 185 11.96 -5.02 -25.47
C ASP A 185 11.41 -3.75 -26.19
N GLU A 186 10.13 -3.42 -26.01
CA GLU A 186 9.47 -2.25 -26.62
C GLU A 186 10.08 -0.93 -26.15
N TYR A 187 10.41 -0.82 -24.85
CA TYR A 187 10.93 0.41 -24.24
C TYR A 187 12.47 0.40 -24.12
N ASN A 188 13.18 -0.40 -24.92
CA ASN A 188 14.66 -0.40 -25.02
C ASN A 188 15.38 -0.50 -23.66
N ASN A 189 14.86 -1.30 -22.74
CA ASN A 189 15.36 -1.45 -21.38
C ASN A 189 15.40 -0.13 -20.56
N ASP A 190 14.61 0.90 -20.91
CA ASP A 190 14.51 2.17 -20.18
C ASP A 190 13.49 2.10 -19.01
N ILE A 191 13.19 0.90 -18.53
CA ILE A 191 12.33 0.65 -17.35
C ILE A 191 13.20 0.71 -16.11
N ALA A 192 12.92 1.69 -15.24
CA ALA A 192 13.64 1.91 -13.98
C ALA A 192 13.30 0.88 -12.91
N ALA A 193 12.02 0.52 -12.82
CA ALA A 193 11.54 -0.45 -11.84
C ALA A 193 10.32 -1.22 -12.32
N VAL A 194 10.17 -2.39 -11.73
CA VAL A 194 8.94 -3.20 -11.76
C VAL A 194 8.40 -3.24 -10.35
N ILE A 195 7.12 -2.86 -10.18
CA ILE A 195 6.44 -2.90 -8.88
C ILE A 195 5.20 -3.79 -8.94
N LEU A 196 5.06 -4.68 -7.96
CA LEU A 196 3.90 -5.55 -7.79
C LEU A 196 3.71 -5.96 -6.33
N GLU A 197 2.49 -6.33 -5.97
CA GLU A 197 2.22 -7.05 -4.73
C GLU A 197 2.70 -8.51 -4.88
N PRO A 198 3.21 -9.16 -3.83
CA PRO A 198 3.59 -10.59 -3.89
C PRO A 198 2.43 -11.49 -4.29
N ALA A 199 1.27 -11.23 -3.75
CA ALA A 199 -0.02 -11.85 -4.08
C ALA A 199 -1.16 -10.86 -3.77
N ALA A 200 -2.21 -10.91 -4.56
CA ALA A 200 -3.43 -10.13 -4.34
C ALA A 200 -4.68 -11.01 -4.49
N ASN A 201 -5.19 -11.17 -5.70
CA ASN A 201 -6.34 -12.04 -5.99
C ASN A 201 -5.93 -13.47 -6.33
N GLU A 202 -4.68 -13.66 -6.73
CA GLU A 202 -4.09 -14.95 -7.10
C GLU A 202 -2.74 -15.12 -6.44
N GLU A 203 -2.37 -16.39 -6.23
CA GLU A 203 -1.02 -16.79 -5.83
C GLU A 203 -0.05 -16.73 -7.04
N PRO A 204 1.25 -16.47 -6.80
CA PRO A 204 2.24 -16.54 -7.87
C PRO A 204 2.41 -17.99 -8.35
N LYS A 205 2.30 -18.21 -9.68
CA LYS A 205 2.42 -19.52 -10.32
C LYS A 205 3.81 -19.68 -10.94
N ASP A 206 4.30 -20.90 -11.05
CA ASP A 206 5.50 -21.24 -11.80
C ASP A 206 6.73 -20.37 -11.49
N ASN A 207 6.97 -20.08 -10.22
CA ASN A 207 8.04 -19.19 -9.76
C ASN A 207 7.98 -17.78 -10.35
N PHE A 208 6.77 -17.25 -10.57
CA PHE A 208 6.57 -15.95 -11.24
C PHE A 208 7.37 -14.81 -10.61
N LEU A 209 7.35 -14.66 -9.28
CA LEU A 209 8.09 -13.59 -8.59
C LEU A 209 9.61 -13.67 -8.84
N HIS A 210 10.17 -14.88 -8.83
CA HIS A 210 11.60 -15.09 -9.13
C HIS A 210 11.92 -14.74 -10.58
N LYS A 211 11.07 -15.15 -11.53
CA LYS A 211 11.23 -14.79 -12.95
C LYS A 211 11.18 -13.29 -13.17
N VAL A 212 10.28 -12.57 -12.44
CA VAL A 212 10.22 -11.10 -12.51
C VAL A 212 11.50 -10.48 -11.96
N LYS A 213 11.97 -10.91 -10.79
CA LYS A 213 13.22 -10.43 -10.20
C LYS A 213 14.40 -10.65 -11.14
N ASP A 214 14.56 -11.89 -11.66
CA ASP A 214 15.66 -12.25 -12.55
C ASP A 214 15.64 -11.40 -13.83
N LEU A 215 14.45 -11.18 -14.40
CA LEU A 215 14.30 -10.32 -15.56
C LEU A 215 14.66 -8.86 -15.25
N CYS A 216 14.24 -8.33 -14.10
CA CYS A 216 14.65 -6.99 -13.66
C CYS A 216 16.16 -6.85 -13.60
N HIS A 217 16.85 -7.78 -12.94
CA HIS A 217 18.29 -7.76 -12.80
C HIS A 217 19.00 -7.89 -14.16
N GLN A 218 18.57 -8.80 -15.03
CA GLN A 218 19.09 -8.95 -16.39
C GLN A 218 18.96 -7.67 -17.23
N ARG A 219 17.91 -6.90 -17.01
CA ARG A 219 17.58 -5.67 -17.74
C ARG A 219 18.03 -4.40 -17.02
N GLY A 220 18.65 -4.52 -15.85
CA GLY A 220 19.12 -3.38 -15.04
C GLY A 220 17.96 -2.51 -14.50
N ALA A 221 16.87 -3.12 -14.10
CA ALA A 221 15.74 -2.50 -13.43
C ALA A 221 15.69 -2.93 -11.95
N ILE A 222 15.03 -2.13 -11.12
CA ILE A 222 14.83 -2.41 -9.69
C ILE A 222 13.54 -3.23 -9.51
N PHE A 223 13.63 -4.32 -8.77
CA PHE A 223 12.48 -5.13 -8.36
C PHE A 223 11.92 -4.61 -7.04
N ILE A 224 10.72 -4.03 -7.09
CA ILE A 224 10.01 -3.47 -5.91
C ILE A 224 8.85 -4.39 -5.54
N LEU A 225 8.86 -4.89 -4.30
CA LEU A 225 7.78 -5.68 -3.75
C LEU A 225 6.90 -4.79 -2.85
N ASP A 226 5.63 -4.64 -3.21
CA ASP A 226 4.69 -3.92 -2.37
C ASP A 226 4.05 -4.86 -1.34
N GLU A 227 4.60 -4.81 -0.15
CA GLU A 227 4.13 -5.56 1.03
C GLU A 227 3.10 -4.77 1.86
N MET A 228 2.46 -3.78 1.25
CA MET A 228 1.50 -2.92 1.93
C MET A 228 0.34 -3.71 2.56
N ILE A 229 -0.09 -4.79 1.92
CA ILE A 229 -1.14 -5.70 2.43
C ILE A 229 -0.53 -6.95 3.04
N THR A 230 0.46 -7.52 2.40
CA THR A 230 1.01 -8.84 2.72
C THR A 230 2.00 -8.82 3.87
N GLY A 231 2.66 -7.68 4.11
CA GLY A 231 3.59 -7.50 5.22
C GLY A 231 2.93 -7.77 6.57
N PHE A 232 3.59 -8.57 7.42
CA PHE A 232 3.09 -9.01 8.73
C PHE A 232 1.77 -9.80 8.70
N ARG A 233 1.38 -10.28 7.51
CA ARG A 233 0.10 -11.00 7.32
C ARG A 233 0.30 -12.42 6.83
N TYR A 234 1.15 -12.63 5.83
CA TYR A 234 1.52 -13.98 5.34
C TYR A 234 2.50 -14.67 6.29
N ASP A 235 3.45 -13.90 6.80
CA ASP A 235 4.44 -14.29 7.80
C ASP A 235 4.85 -13.04 8.58
N LEU A 236 5.50 -13.19 9.73
CA LEU A 236 6.08 -12.06 10.47
C LEU A 236 7.08 -11.27 9.61
N ARG A 237 7.76 -11.95 8.70
CA ARG A 237 8.74 -11.41 7.75
C ARG A 237 8.13 -11.15 6.35
N GLY A 238 6.79 -10.95 6.29
CA GLY A 238 6.06 -10.63 5.07
C GLY A 238 5.92 -11.80 4.09
N ALA A 239 5.26 -11.53 2.97
CA ALA A 239 5.13 -12.50 1.88
C ALA A 239 6.45 -12.77 1.17
N GLN A 240 7.42 -11.85 1.21
CA GLN A 240 8.77 -12.09 0.69
C GLN A 240 9.42 -13.30 1.35
N HIS A 241 9.26 -13.48 2.66
CA HIS A 241 9.76 -14.68 3.35
C HIS A 241 8.92 -15.91 2.97
N TYR A 242 7.60 -15.79 2.96
CA TYR A 242 6.70 -16.90 2.61
C TYR A 242 6.99 -17.48 1.21
N TYR A 243 7.28 -16.61 0.23
CA TYR A 243 7.63 -17.02 -1.13
C TYR A 243 9.14 -17.16 -1.38
N ASN A 244 9.97 -17.03 -0.34
CA ASN A 244 11.42 -17.10 -0.43
C ASN A 244 11.99 -16.18 -1.53
N ILE A 245 11.57 -14.92 -1.54
CA ILE A 245 11.99 -13.90 -2.52
C ILE A 245 12.55 -12.67 -1.80
N ILE A 246 13.73 -12.21 -2.17
CA ILE A 246 14.33 -10.98 -1.64
C ILE A 246 14.23 -9.91 -2.71
N PRO A 247 13.46 -8.84 -2.50
CA PRO A 247 13.36 -7.70 -3.43
C PRO A 247 14.56 -6.75 -3.26
N ASP A 248 14.76 -5.87 -4.25
CA ASP A 248 15.71 -4.76 -4.12
C ASP A 248 15.14 -3.65 -3.22
N LEU A 249 13.82 -3.42 -3.28
CA LEU A 249 13.08 -2.52 -2.42
C LEU A 249 11.76 -3.19 -1.99
N ALA A 250 11.36 -2.96 -0.75
CA ALA A 250 10.04 -3.36 -0.26
C ALA A 250 9.31 -2.19 0.39
N THR A 251 7.98 -2.11 0.20
CA THR A 251 7.13 -1.07 0.80
C THR A 251 6.13 -1.68 1.77
N PHE A 252 6.03 -1.11 2.97
CA PHE A 252 5.19 -1.61 4.06
C PHE A 252 4.21 -0.55 4.55
N GLY A 253 3.12 -0.98 5.18
CA GLY A 253 2.11 -0.13 5.79
C GLY A 253 0.97 -0.97 6.36
N LYS A 254 -0.24 -0.41 6.40
CA LYS A 254 -1.44 -1.11 6.91
C LYS A 254 -1.21 -1.84 8.24
N GLY A 255 -0.95 -3.13 8.22
CA GLY A 255 -0.76 -3.95 9.43
C GLY A 255 0.44 -3.56 10.30
N MET A 256 1.34 -2.73 9.78
CA MET A 256 2.51 -2.21 10.51
C MET A 256 2.15 -0.99 11.37
N ALA A 257 1.09 -0.24 11.03
CA ALA A 257 0.77 1.06 11.65
C ALA A 257 -0.56 1.09 12.38
#